data_fa95f4a9e37ebcc9250726fd3af2e1ad
#
_entry.id   fa95f4a9e37ebcc9250726fd3af2e1ad
#
_cell.length_a   1.000
_cell.length_b   1.000
_cell.length_c   1.000
_cell.angle_alpha   90.00
_cell.angle_beta   90.00
_cell.angle_gamma   90.00
#
_symmetry.space_group_name_H-M   'P 1'
#
loop_
_entity.id
_entity.type
_entity.pdbx_description
1 polymer ?
#
loop_
_entity_poly.entity_id
_entity_poly.type
_entity_poly.pdbx_seq_one_letter_code
_entity_poly.pdbx_strand_id
1 'polypeptide(L)'
;MNYRTPHKTQAVILDWAGTVVDFGSFAPTQIFVEAFAEFDVQVSIEEARGPMGMGKWDHIRTLCDVPAISERYAKVFGRAPTDDDVTAIYERFMPLQIEKIATHSALIPGALDTIARLRNDGLKIGSCSGYPAVVMAKVVELARQNGYVADHVVATDEVPNGRPWPSQALANVIALGIDDVAACVKVDDTVPGILEGRRAGMWTVALVCSGNALGLTYEGYQALDATTLDSERTRIHRLFEGARPHYLIDTINQLPEVIADIDRRLAAGEMPQAC
;
A
#
# COMPACT_ATOMS: atom_id res chain seq x y z
N MET A 1 -31.33 19.61 9.82
CA MET A 1 -29.88 19.61 10.07
C MET A 1 -29.20 19.79 8.74
N ASN A 2 -28.49 20.91 8.52
CA ASN A 2 -27.67 21.07 7.32
C ASN A 2 -26.39 20.27 7.52
N TYR A 3 -26.34 19.06 7.00
CA TYR A 3 -25.09 18.32 6.85
C TYR A 3 -24.22 19.12 5.87
N ARG A 4 -23.16 19.76 6.40
CA ARG A 4 -22.21 20.46 5.52
C ARG A 4 -21.40 19.42 4.79
N THR A 5 -21.55 19.37 3.49
CA THR A 5 -20.62 18.65 2.60
C THR A 5 -19.21 19.20 2.80
N PRO A 6 -18.17 18.39 2.90
CA PRO A 6 -16.82 18.92 3.00
C PRO A 6 -16.51 19.73 1.73
N HIS A 7 -15.91 20.90 1.91
CA HIS A 7 -15.51 21.76 0.80
C HIS A 7 -14.01 21.68 0.52
N LYS A 8 -13.26 20.93 1.31
CA LYS A 8 -11.81 20.78 1.22
C LYS A 8 -11.36 19.46 1.84
N THR A 9 -10.28 18.92 1.29
CA THR A 9 -9.56 17.79 1.87
C THR A 9 -9.02 18.13 3.26
N GLN A 10 -9.16 17.20 4.22
CA GLN A 10 -8.72 17.36 5.61
C GLN A 10 -7.60 16.40 5.99
N ALA A 11 -7.53 15.24 5.36
CA ALA A 11 -6.52 14.23 5.66
C ALA A 11 -6.12 13.43 4.43
N VAL A 12 -4.87 12.97 4.45
CA VAL A 12 -4.34 11.98 3.50
C VAL A 12 -3.93 10.75 4.30
N ILE A 13 -4.39 9.57 3.87
CA ILE A 13 -4.06 8.28 4.46
C ILE A 13 -3.11 7.55 3.52
N LEU A 14 -1.84 7.51 3.90
CA LEU A 14 -0.75 6.97 3.07
C LEU A 14 -0.46 5.51 3.39
N ASP A 15 -0.20 4.71 2.38
CA ASP A 15 0.54 3.47 2.55
C ASP A 15 2.04 3.75 2.80
N TRP A 16 2.84 2.72 3.03
CA TRP A 16 4.26 2.81 3.35
C TRP A 16 5.17 2.39 2.20
N ALA A 17 5.35 1.09 1.97
CA ALA A 17 6.26 0.58 0.95
C ALA A 17 5.73 0.87 -0.46
N GLY A 18 6.54 1.47 -1.32
CA GLY A 18 6.10 1.91 -2.66
C GLY A 18 5.35 3.25 -2.67
N THR A 19 4.98 3.78 -1.49
CA THR A 19 4.26 5.05 -1.34
C THR A 19 5.12 6.13 -0.69
N VAL A 20 5.70 5.87 0.48
CA VAL A 20 6.55 6.82 1.23
C VAL A 20 7.98 6.30 1.38
N VAL A 21 8.15 4.99 1.54
CA VAL A 21 9.44 4.31 1.66
C VAL A 21 9.55 3.19 0.61
N ASP A 22 10.75 2.65 0.42
CA ASP A 22 11.00 1.45 -0.39
C ASP A 22 10.47 1.59 -1.83
N PHE A 23 11.10 2.45 -2.63
CA PHE A 23 10.76 2.60 -4.05
C PHE A 23 10.80 1.24 -4.77
N GLY A 24 9.69 0.85 -5.40
CA GLY A 24 9.51 -0.46 -6.05
C GLY A 24 8.98 -1.57 -5.13
N SER A 25 8.80 -1.30 -3.83
CA SER A 25 8.25 -2.24 -2.84
C SER A 25 8.98 -3.60 -2.83
N PHE A 26 10.32 -3.55 -2.68
CA PHE A 26 11.19 -4.73 -2.75
C PHE A 26 11.21 -5.56 -1.47
N ALA A 27 11.19 -4.88 -0.29
CA ALA A 27 11.35 -5.55 1.00
C ALA A 27 10.42 -6.76 1.17
N PRO A 28 9.09 -6.64 0.99
CA PRO A 28 8.22 -7.76 1.24
C PRO A 28 8.32 -8.85 0.17
N THR A 29 8.57 -8.48 -1.09
CA THR A 29 8.53 -9.41 -2.22
C THR A 29 9.58 -10.50 -2.11
N GLN A 30 10.82 -10.14 -1.85
CA GLN A 30 11.93 -11.09 -1.75
C GLN A 30 11.79 -11.99 -0.52
N ILE A 31 11.25 -11.46 0.57
CA ILE A 31 11.04 -12.23 1.80
C ILE A 31 10.03 -13.35 1.60
N PHE A 32 8.96 -13.16 0.80
CA PHE A 32 8.04 -14.25 0.47
C PHE A 32 8.75 -15.37 -0.28
N VAL A 33 9.58 -15.05 -1.27
CA VAL A 33 10.35 -16.06 -2.02
C VAL A 33 11.24 -16.87 -1.08
N GLU A 34 11.94 -16.22 -0.17
CA GLU A 34 12.82 -16.89 0.80
C GLU A 34 12.03 -17.74 1.81
N ALA A 35 10.93 -17.21 2.35
CA ALA A 35 10.10 -17.94 3.31
C ALA A 35 9.52 -19.24 2.71
N PHE A 36 9.03 -19.21 1.47
CA PHE A 36 8.56 -20.41 0.78
C PHE A 36 9.71 -21.37 0.44
N ALA A 37 10.90 -20.86 0.10
CA ALA A 37 12.06 -21.69 -0.19
C ALA A 37 12.53 -22.51 1.01
N GLU A 38 12.32 -22.05 2.26
CA GLU A 38 12.59 -22.83 3.47
C GLU A 38 11.70 -24.09 3.59
N PHE A 39 10.60 -24.15 2.84
CA PHE A 39 9.69 -25.30 2.73
C PHE A 39 9.90 -26.08 1.42
N ASP A 40 11.01 -25.87 0.71
CA ASP A 40 11.30 -26.44 -0.61
C ASP A 40 10.23 -26.11 -1.68
N VAL A 41 9.45 -25.05 -1.48
CA VAL A 41 8.43 -24.56 -2.41
C VAL A 41 8.93 -23.31 -3.12
N GLN A 42 9.11 -23.40 -4.43
CA GLN A 42 9.56 -22.25 -5.22
C GLN A 42 8.39 -21.31 -5.51
N VAL A 43 8.60 -20.02 -5.25
CA VAL A 43 7.70 -18.93 -5.64
C VAL A 43 8.54 -17.90 -6.40
N SER A 44 8.07 -17.43 -7.54
CA SER A 44 8.77 -16.38 -8.29
C SER A 44 8.49 -15.00 -7.70
N ILE A 45 9.36 -14.03 -8.00
CA ILE A 45 9.16 -12.62 -7.65
C ILE A 45 7.81 -12.10 -8.20
N GLU A 46 7.46 -12.48 -9.42
CA GLU A 46 6.21 -12.09 -10.07
C GLU A 46 4.98 -12.65 -9.34
N GLU A 47 5.01 -13.94 -8.99
CA GLU A 47 3.95 -14.57 -8.20
C GLU A 47 3.81 -13.90 -6.83
N ALA A 48 4.93 -13.63 -6.13
CA ALA A 48 4.93 -12.97 -4.83
C ALA A 48 4.37 -11.55 -4.87
N ARG A 49 4.44 -10.85 -6.00
CA ARG A 49 3.88 -9.50 -6.17
C ARG A 49 2.36 -9.46 -6.28
N GLY A 50 1.73 -10.54 -6.74
CA GLY A 50 0.28 -10.57 -7.02
C GLY A 50 -0.58 -10.09 -5.84
N PRO A 51 -0.52 -10.71 -4.65
CA PRO A 51 -1.33 -10.33 -3.50
C PRO A 51 -0.76 -9.16 -2.67
N MET A 52 0.20 -8.39 -3.19
CA MET A 52 0.84 -7.30 -2.42
C MET A 52 -0.19 -6.31 -1.88
N GLY A 53 0.09 -5.76 -0.71
CA GLY A 53 -0.80 -4.83 0.00
C GLY A 53 -1.73 -5.49 1.02
N MET A 54 -1.94 -6.79 0.97
CA MET A 54 -2.70 -7.57 1.97
C MET A 54 -1.92 -7.75 3.28
N GLY A 55 -2.61 -8.14 4.36
CA GLY A 55 -1.98 -8.69 5.56
C GLY A 55 -1.10 -9.89 5.22
N LYS A 56 0.02 -10.07 5.94
CA LYS A 56 1.04 -11.03 5.51
C LYS A 56 0.59 -12.49 5.57
N TRP A 57 -0.23 -12.83 6.53
CA TRP A 57 -0.85 -14.16 6.60
C TRP A 57 -1.80 -14.39 5.42
N ASP A 58 -2.69 -13.43 5.13
CA ASP A 58 -3.63 -13.50 4.01
C ASP A 58 -2.91 -13.53 2.65
N HIS A 59 -1.80 -12.82 2.53
CA HIS A 59 -0.94 -12.85 1.35
C HIS A 59 -0.38 -14.26 1.12
N ILE A 60 0.20 -14.91 2.16
CA ILE A 60 0.72 -16.27 2.08
C ILE A 60 -0.42 -17.24 1.75
N ARG A 61 -1.61 -17.09 2.37
CA ARG A 61 -2.78 -17.90 2.05
C ARG A 61 -3.15 -17.78 0.57
N THR A 62 -3.20 -16.56 0.06
CA THR A 62 -3.52 -16.28 -1.35
C THR A 62 -2.48 -16.92 -2.29
N LEU A 63 -1.18 -16.86 -1.95
CA LEU A 63 -0.14 -17.53 -2.73
C LEU A 63 -0.33 -19.06 -2.72
N CYS A 64 -0.64 -19.63 -1.56
CA CYS A 64 -0.93 -21.07 -1.43
C CYS A 64 -2.16 -21.51 -2.26
N ASP A 65 -3.10 -20.62 -2.53
CA ASP A 65 -4.28 -20.89 -3.37
C ASP A 65 -4.00 -20.75 -4.87
N VAL A 66 -2.85 -20.21 -5.28
CA VAL A 66 -2.44 -20.19 -6.69
C VAL A 66 -2.20 -21.63 -7.16
N PRO A 67 -2.88 -22.12 -8.21
CA PRO A 67 -2.78 -23.53 -8.62
C PRO A 67 -1.35 -24.03 -8.83
N ALA A 68 -0.51 -23.21 -9.48
CA ALA A 68 0.89 -23.58 -9.74
C ALA A 68 1.74 -23.69 -8.44
N ILE A 69 1.47 -22.85 -7.43
CA ILE A 69 2.15 -22.91 -6.12
C ILE A 69 1.60 -24.07 -5.31
N SER A 70 0.27 -24.26 -5.27
CA SER A 70 -0.39 -25.39 -4.61
C SER A 70 0.12 -26.74 -5.16
N GLU A 71 0.30 -26.86 -6.48
CA GLU A 71 0.88 -28.06 -7.11
C GLU A 71 2.35 -28.29 -6.71
N ARG A 72 3.17 -27.22 -6.64
CA ARG A 72 4.56 -27.30 -6.15
C ARG A 72 4.59 -27.76 -4.70
N TYR A 73 3.71 -27.21 -3.85
CA TYR A 73 3.55 -27.60 -2.45
C TYR A 73 3.15 -29.08 -2.34
N ALA A 74 2.16 -29.52 -3.13
CA ALA A 74 1.69 -30.90 -3.14
C ALA A 74 2.76 -31.92 -3.60
N LYS A 75 3.69 -31.52 -4.46
CA LYS A 75 4.85 -32.38 -4.85
C LYS A 75 5.81 -32.62 -3.70
N VAL A 76 5.96 -31.65 -2.79
CA VAL A 76 6.85 -31.76 -1.62
C VAL A 76 6.15 -32.51 -0.48
N PHE A 77 4.90 -32.16 -0.16
CA PHE A 77 4.21 -32.63 1.04
C PHE A 77 3.14 -33.70 0.79
N GLY A 78 2.86 -34.07 -0.47
CA GLY A 78 1.87 -35.08 -0.85
C GLY A 78 0.40 -34.60 -0.70
N ARG A 79 0.15 -33.33 -0.37
CA ARG A 79 -1.19 -32.75 -0.18
C ARG A 79 -1.19 -31.25 -0.46
N ALA A 80 -2.35 -30.67 -0.66
CA ALA A 80 -2.51 -29.21 -0.75
C ALA A 80 -2.17 -28.51 0.59
N PRO A 81 -1.72 -27.24 0.56
CA PRO A 81 -1.41 -26.47 1.76
C PRO A 81 -2.68 -26.17 2.57
N THR A 82 -2.58 -26.29 3.90
CA THR A 82 -3.62 -25.96 4.89
C THR A 82 -3.33 -24.63 5.57
N ASP A 83 -4.24 -24.13 6.40
CA ASP A 83 -4.03 -22.92 7.19
C ASP A 83 -2.90 -23.07 8.23
N ASP A 84 -2.67 -24.29 8.74
CA ASP A 84 -1.52 -24.56 9.62
C ASP A 84 -0.20 -24.41 8.86
N ASP A 85 -0.15 -24.83 7.59
CA ASP A 85 1.03 -24.64 6.74
C ASP A 85 1.27 -23.16 6.42
N VAL A 86 0.20 -22.41 6.15
CA VAL A 86 0.26 -20.95 5.97
C VAL A 86 0.82 -20.28 7.22
N THR A 87 0.37 -20.71 8.39
CA THR A 87 0.87 -20.21 9.67
C THR A 87 2.35 -20.54 9.87
N ALA A 88 2.78 -21.76 9.54
CA ALA A 88 4.19 -22.15 9.61
C ALA A 88 5.08 -21.31 8.68
N ILE A 89 4.62 -21.05 7.44
CA ILE A 89 5.34 -20.16 6.49
C ILE A 89 5.37 -18.72 7.02
N TYR A 90 4.26 -18.22 7.60
CA TYR A 90 4.18 -16.90 8.20
C TYR A 90 5.16 -16.73 9.38
N GLU A 91 5.29 -17.75 10.22
CA GLU A 91 6.24 -17.75 11.35
C GLU A 91 7.71 -17.68 10.89
N ARG A 92 8.02 -18.20 9.70
CA ARG A 92 9.34 -18.04 9.06
C ARG A 92 9.51 -16.69 8.38
N PHE A 93 8.45 -16.19 7.75
CA PHE A 93 8.44 -14.89 7.10
C PHE A 93 8.73 -13.73 8.06
N MET A 94 8.16 -13.77 9.27
CA MET A 94 8.21 -12.65 10.21
C MET A 94 9.64 -12.28 10.67
N PRO A 95 10.51 -13.21 11.11
CA PRO A 95 11.90 -12.89 11.47
C PRO A 95 12.69 -12.30 10.29
N LEU A 96 12.54 -12.86 9.10
CA LEU A 96 13.18 -12.35 7.88
C LEU A 96 12.75 -10.92 7.56
N GLN A 97 11.46 -10.62 7.74
CA GLN A 97 10.93 -9.26 7.52
C GLN A 97 11.53 -8.26 8.51
N ILE A 98 11.58 -8.60 9.81
CA ILE A 98 12.15 -7.72 10.85
C ILE A 98 13.64 -7.46 10.60
N GLU A 99 14.38 -8.44 10.14
CA GLU A 99 15.81 -8.32 9.82
C GLU A 99 16.04 -7.40 8.60
N LYS A 100 15.29 -7.61 7.52
CA LYS A 100 15.53 -6.95 6.23
C LYS A 100 14.89 -5.58 6.09
N ILE A 101 13.92 -5.24 6.94
CA ILE A 101 13.18 -3.97 6.77
C ILE A 101 14.09 -2.73 6.81
N ALA A 102 15.21 -2.79 7.55
CA ALA A 102 16.12 -1.68 7.67
C ALA A 102 16.83 -1.31 6.35
N THR A 103 17.06 -2.28 5.47
CA THR A 103 17.72 -2.08 4.17
C THR A 103 16.79 -1.49 3.11
N HIS A 104 15.48 -1.47 3.38
CA HIS A 104 14.44 -1.00 2.46
C HIS A 104 13.57 0.12 3.07
N SER A 105 14.13 0.89 4.01
CA SER A 105 13.41 1.98 4.70
C SER A 105 13.77 3.37 4.17
N ALA A 106 14.50 3.44 3.04
CA ALA A 106 14.80 4.72 2.40
C ALA A 106 13.52 5.41 1.94
N LEU A 107 13.42 6.71 2.21
CA LEU A 107 12.28 7.52 1.76
C LEU A 107 12.27 7.63 0.23
N ILE A 108 11.08 7.57 -0.34
CA ILE A 108 10.88 7.83 -1.77
C ILE A 108 11.25 9.29 -2.07
N PRO A 109 12.03 9.54 -3.14
CA PRO A 109 12.42 10.90 -3.51
C PRO A 109 11.23 11.85 -3.63
N GLY A 110 11.29 12.98 -2.93
CA GLY A 110 10.24 14.00 -2.90
C GLY A 110 9.10 13.74 -1.90
N ALA A 111 9.08 12.61 -1.20
CA ALA A 111 8.05 12.30 -0.21
C ALA A 111 8.01 13.35 0.92
N LEU A 112 9.16 13.75 1.48
CA LEU A 112 9.21 14.75 2.55
C LEU A 112 8.69 16.11 2.09
N ASP A 113 9.08 16.58 0.92
CA ASP A 113 8.64 17.87 0.37
C ASP A 113 7.13 17.85 0.13
N THR A 114 6.60 16.74 -0.40
CA THR A 114 5.16 16.54 -0.57
C THR A 114 4.43 16.60 0.77
N ILE A 115 4.89 15.84 1.77
CA ILE A 115 4.28 15.84 3.11
C ILE A 115 4.33 17.20 3.77
N ALA A 116 5.46 17.91 3.66
CA ALA A 116 5.60 19.27 4.18
C ALA A 116 4.59 20.23 3.52
N ARG A 117 4.40 20.15 2.21
CA ARG A 117 3.40 20.93 1.47
C ARG A 117 1.99 20.62 1.94
N LEU A 118 1.60 19.35 2.04
CA LEU A 118 0.27 18.95 2.52
C LEU A 118 0.00 19.46 3.95
N ARG A 119 0.99 19.38 4.85
CA ARG A 119 0.87 19.91 6.21
C ARG A 119 0.73 21.43 6.24
N ASN A 120 1.46 22.16 5.39
CA ASN A 120 1.33 23.62 5.27
C ASN A 120 -0.07 24.01 4.77
N ASP A 121 -0.71 23.17 3.95
CA ASP A 121 -2.09 23.34 3.51
C ASP A 121 -3.13 22.92 4.56
N GLY A 122 -2.66 22.46 5.75
CA GLY A 122 -3.47 22.11 6.91
C GLY A 122 -3.99 20.66 6.93
N LEU A 123 -3.49 19.78 6.06
CA LEU A 123 -3.91 18.38 6.03
C LEU A 123 -3.24 17.56 7.13
N LYS A 124 -3.98 16.65 7.72
CA LYS A 124 -3.48 15.62 8.62
C LYS A 124 -2.97 14.43 7.83
N ILE A 125 -1.94 13.76 8.34
CA ILE A 125 -1.29 12.64 7.69
C ILE A 125 -1.55 11.38 8.52
N GLY A 126 -2.48 10.55 8.07
CA GLY A 126 -2.68 9.19 8.56
C GLY A 126 -1.85 8.20 7.76
N SER A 127 -1.73 7.01 8.27
CA SER A 127 -1.00 5.94 7.59
C SER A 127 -1.53 4.56 7.96
N CYS A 128 -1.49 3.63 7.01
CA CYS A 128 -1.83 2.23 7.24
C CYS A 128 -0.96 1.33 6.37
N SER A 129 -0.77 0.09 6.82
CA SER A 129 0.10 -0.88 6.13
C SER A 129 -0.42 -2.30 6.25
N GLY A 130 -0.09 -3.15 5.28
CA GLY A 130 -0.23 -4.60 5.40
C GLY A 130 0.81 -5.24 6.32
N TYR A 131 1.68 -4.46 6.98
CA TYR A 131 2.61 -4.95 7.99
C TYR A 131 1.94 -5.03 9.37
N PRO A 132 2.27 -6.04 10.20
CA PRO A 132 1.83 -6.10 11.58
C PRO A 132 2.56 -5.08 12.46
N ALA A 133 1.99 -4.76 13.62
CA ALA A 133 2.47 -3.72 14.54
C ALA A 133 3.96 -3.88 14.93
N VAL A 134 4.42 -5.12 15.14
CA VAL A 134 5.81 -5.41 15.50
C VAL A 134 6.81 -4.98 14.41
N VAL A 135 6.42 -5.10 13.13
CA VAL A 135 7.22 -4.64 11.99
C VAL A 135 7.08 -3.12 11.84
N MET A 136 5.84 -2.61 11.95
CA MET A 136 5.56 -1.18 11.83
C MET A 136 6.31 -0.35 12.85
N ALA A 137 6.46 -0.82 14.08
CA ALA A 137 7.25 -0.12 15.11
C ALA A 137 8.68 0.20 14.62
N LYS A 138 9.32 -0.73 13.89
CA LYS A 138 10.66 -0.54 13.33
C LYS A 138 10.66 0.37 12.11
N VAL A 139 9.69 0.20 11.20
CA VAL A 139 9.53 1.04 9.99
C VAL A 139 9.31 2.50 10.38
N VAL A 140 8.39 2.76 11.31
CA VAL A 140 8.06 4.10 11.82
C VAL A 140 9.28 4.77 12.43
N GLU A 141 10.05 4.04 13.25
CA GLU A 141 11.25 4.60 13.88
C GLU A 141 12.33 4.95 12.84
N LEU A 142 12.58 4.09 11.86
CA LEU A 142 13.53 4.37 10.77
C LEU A 142 13.07 5.55 9.90
N ALA A 143 11.80 5.64 9.58
CA ALA A 143 11.24 6.75 8.82
C ALA A 143 11.32 8.06 9.61
N ARG A 144 11.08 8.03 10.93
CA ARG A 144 11.23 9.18 11.83
C ARG A 144 12.67 9.70 11.85
N GLN A 145 13.66 8.81 11.90
CA GLN A 145 15.08 9.18 11.81
C GLN A 145 15.42 9.86 10.49
N ASN A 146 14.69 9.52 9.41
CA ASN A 146 14.82 10.12 8.10
C ASN A 146 13.89 11.33 7.88
N GLY A 147 13.18 11.80 8.92
CA GLY A 147 12.36 13.02 8.89
C GLY A 147 10.88 12.81 8.59
N TYR A 148 10.40 11.60 8.34
CA TYR A 148 8.98 11.31 8.11
C TYR A 148 8.27 10.90 9.41
N VAL A 149 7.17 11.60 9.72
CA VAL A 149 6.30 11.29 10.85
C VAL A 149 4.84 11.41 10.39
N ALA A 150 4.06 10.34 10.53
CA ALA A 150 2.62 10.38 10.38
C ALA A 150 1.95 10.83 11.70
N ASP A 151 0.77 11.47 11.62
CA ASP A 151 0.01 11.89 12.81
C ASP A 151 -0.66 10.68 13.48
N HIS A 152 -0.98 9.66 12.70
CA HIS A 152 -1.51 8.38 13.19
C HIS A 152 -1.11 7.23 12.24
N VAL A 153 -0.82 6.07 12.81
CA VAL A 153 -0.43 4.86 12.07
C VAL A 153 -1.29 3.69 12.53
N VAL A 154 -1.79 2.89 11.60
CA VAL A 154 -2.56 1.68 11.89
C VAL A 154 -1.91 0.48 11.18
N ALA A 155 -1.48 -0.51 11.95
CA ALA A 155 -0.97 -1.78 11.45
C ALA A 155 -2.12 -2.76 11.12
N THR A 156 -1.82 -3.80 10.34
CA THR A 156 -2.87 -4.73 9.85
C THR A 156 -3.52 -5.55 10.96
N ASP A 157 -2.79 -5.83 12.05
CA ASP A 157 -3.24 -6.61 13.22
C ASP A 157 -3.86 -5.77 14.35
N GLU A 158 -3.96 -4.45 14.17
CA GLU A 158 -4.64 -3.54 15.11
C GLU A 158 -6.14 -3.38 14.80
N VAL A 159 -6.63 -4.02 13.74
CA VAL A 159 -8.02 -3.98 13.30
C VAL A 159 -8.57 -5.39 13.04
N PRO A 160 -9.89 -5.60 13.16
CA PRO A 160 -10.47 -6.94 12.95
C PRO A 160 -10.23 -7.53 11.56
N ASN A 161 -10.22 -6.69 10.54
CA ASN A 161 -10.02 -7.11 9.15
C ASN A 161 -9.08 -6.12 8.45
N GLY A 162 -7.94 -6.61 7.97
CA GLY A 162 -7.01 -5.87 7.13
C GLY A 162 -7.54 -5.64 5.70
N ARG A 163 -6.70 -5.07 4.85
CA ARG A 163 -7.01 -4.84 3.41
C ARG A 163 -7.48 -6.11 2.71
N PRO A 164 -8.43 -6.02 1.82
CA PRO A 164 -9.01 -4.83 1.20
C PRO A 164 -10.20 -4.23 1.95
N TRP A 165 -10.41 -4.55 3.23
CA TRP A 165 -11.49 -4.00 4.06
C TRP A 165 -11.12 -2.61 4.58
N PRO A 166 -12.10 -1.73 4.88
CA PRO A 166 -11.85 -0.32 5.16
C PRO A 166 -11.36 -0.02 6.59
N SER A 167 -11.18 -1.04 7.42
CA SER A 167 -11.01 -0.88 8.87
C SER A 167 -9.82 -0.01 9.26
N GLN A 168 -8.65 -0.18 8.63
CA GLN A 168 -7.46 0.61 8.95
C GLN A 168 -7.61 2.08 8.50
N ALA A 169 -8.20 2.31 7.31
CA ALA A 169 -8.47 3.66 6.82
C ALA A 169 -9.46 4.39 7.72
N LEU A 170 -10.56 3.72 8.15
CA LEU A 170 -11.56 4.29 9.06
C LEU A 170 -11.00 4.52 10.46
N ALA A 171 -10.13 3.65 10.97
CA ALA A 171 -9.45 3.87 12.25
C ALA A 171 -8.60 5.16 12.22
N ASN A 172 -7.92 5.44 11.12
CA ASN A 172 -7.23 6.73 10.92
C ASN A 172 -8.19 7.92 10.93
N VAL A 173 -9.34 7.84 10.25
CA VAL A 173 -10.36 8.91 10.24
C VAL A 173 -10.78 9.28 11.67
N ILE A 174 -11.09 8.24 12.47
CA ILE A 174 -11.52 8.42 13.87
C ILE A 174 -10.40 9.04 14.70
N ALA A 175 -9.19 8.49 14.64
CA ALA A 175 -8.05 8.95 15.43
C ALA A 175 -7.62 10.37 15.07
N LEU A 176 -7.73 10.75 13.79
CA LEU A 176 -7.42 12.09 13.31
C LEU A 176 -8.55 13.09 13.56
N GLY A 177 -9.71 12.64 14.07
CA GLY A 177 -10.85 13.51 14.33
C GLY A 177 -11.40 14.17 13.06
N ILE A 178 -11.55 13.38 12.00
CA ILE A 178 -12.17 13.80 10.74
C ILE A 178 -13.64 13.40 10.76
N ASP A 179 -14.53 14.35 10.51
CA ASP A 179 -15.97 14.14 10.61
C ASP A 179 -16.58 13.52 9.35
N ASP A 180 -15.92 13.66 8.19
CA ASP A 180 -16.42 13.17 6.90
C ASP A 180 -15.34 12.43 6.12
N VAL A 181 -15.57 11.16 5.82
CA VAL A 181 -14.66 10.32 5.04
C VAL A 181 -14.41 10.85 3.63
N ALA A 182 -15.35 11.58 3.05
CA ALA A 182 -15.19 12.21 1.75
C ALA A 182 -14.17 13.37 1.74
N ALA A 183 -13.78 13.87 2.93
CA ALA A 183 -12.68 14.80 3.09
C ALA A 183 -11.30 14.10 3.20
N CYS A 184 -11.26 12.77 3.03
CA CYS A 184 -10.03 11.99 3.10
C CYS A 184 -9.61 11.46 1.73
N VAL A 185 -8.29 11.35 1.54
CA VAL A 185 -7.66 10.78 0.34
C VAL A 185 -6.79 9.60 0.76
N LYS A 186 -7.09 8.41 0.25
CA LYS A 186 -6.24 7.21 0.39
C LYS A 186 -5.26 7.16 -0.77
N VAL A 187 -3.97 7.04 -0.47
CA VAL A 187 -2.88 6.90 -1.45
C VAL A 187 -2.20 5.55 -1.25
N ASP A 188 -2.06 4.79 -2.31
CA ASP A 188 -1.53 3.43 -2.25
C ASP A 188 -0.97 2.98 -3.62
N ASP A 189 -0.01 2.07 -3.62
CA ASP A 189 0.59 1.49 -4.82
C ASP A 189 0.02 0.10 -5.15
N THR A 190 -0.99 -0.36 -4.41
CA THR A 190 -1.56 -1.71 -4.52
C THR A 190 -3.07 -1.71 -4.71
N VAL A 191 -3.59 -2.72 -5.44
CA VAL A 191 -5.04 -2.91 -5.62
C VAL A 191 -5.78 -3.07 -4.29
N PRO A 192 -5.31 -3.91 -3.32
CA PRO A 192 -5.98 -4.01 -2.01
C PRO A 192 -6.04 -2.69 -1.23
N GLY A 193 -5.01 -1.85 -1.31
CA GLY A 193 -5.01 -0.55 -0.63
C GLY A 193 -5.93 0.48 -1.29
N ILE A 194 -6.06 0.44 -2.62
CA ILE A 194 -7.05 1.27 -3.33
C ILE A 194 -8.48 0.83 -2.99
N LEU A 195 -8.74 -0.49 -2.95
CA LEU A 195 -10.04 -1.03 -2.55
C LEU A 195 -10.40 -0.68 -1.09
N GLU A 196 -9.42 -0.64 -0.19
CA GLU A 196 -9.58 -0.16 1.19
C GLU A 196 -10.14 1.26 1.21
N GLY A 197 -9.51 2.19 0.49
CA GLY A 197 -9.97 3.58 0.40
C GLY A 197 -11.34 3.73 -0.26
N ARG A 198 -11.58 2.99 -1.35
CA ARG A 198 -12.88 2.97 -2.05
C ARG A 198 -14.00 2.49 -1.14
N ARG A 199 -13.80 1.41 -0.40
CA ARG A 199 -14.77 0.86 0.55
C ARG A 199 -14.98 1.75 1.77
N ALA A 200 -13.96 2.52 2.15
CA ALA A 200 -14.09 3.54 3.18
C ALA A 200 -14.91 4.77 2.73
N GLY A 201 -15.15 4.94 1.42
CA GLY A 201 -15.82 6.12 0.88
C GLY A 201 -14.89 7.33 0.71
N MET A 202 -13.59 7.09 0.56
CA MET A 202 -12.56 8.12 0.36
C MET A 202 -12.25 8.37 -1.12
N TRP A 203 -11.68 9.52 -1.43
CA TRP A 203 -10.92 9.69 -2.67
C TRP A 203 -9.73 8.75 -2.68
N THR A 204 -9.37 8.21 -3.84
CA THR A 204 -8.28 7.24 -3.96
C THR A 204 -7.31 7.62 -5.07
N VAL A 205 -6.02 7.51 -4.76
CA VAL A 205 -4.92 7.82 -5.66
C VAL A 205 -4.00 6.61 -5.73
N ALA A 206 -3.85 6.04 -6.93
CA ALA A 206 -2.93 4.94 -7.16
C ALA A 206 -1.57 5.44 -7.65
N LEU A 207 -0.49 4.88 -7.08
CA LEU A 207 0.89 5.18 -7.49
C LEU A 207 1.35 4.14 -8.53
N VAL A 208 1.70 4.62 -9.72
CA VAL A 208 2.00 3.77 -10.88
C VAL A 208 3.47 3.37 -10.91
N CYS A 209 4.37 4.32 -10.68
CA CYS A 209 5.80 4.12 -10.95
C CYS A 209 6.66 3.87 -9.72
N SER A 210 6.28 4.40 -8.54
CA SER A 210 7.07 4.20 -7.32
C SER A 210 6.78 2.88 -6.60
N GLY A 211 5.75 2.15 -7.01
CA GLY A 211 5.20 1.03 -6.26
C GLY A 211 5.52 -0.35 -6.80
N ASN A 212 4.84 -1.31 -6.18
CA ASN A 212 4.95 -2.75 -6.44
C ASN A 212 4.72 -3.14 -7.90
N ALA A 213 3.80 -2.45 -8.60
CA ALA A 213 3.40 -2.85 -9.95
C ALA A 213 4.49 -2.62 -11.01
N LEU A 214 5.28 -1.53 -10.91
CA LEU A 214 6.47 -1.32 -11.73
C LEU A 214 7.65 -2.14 -11.20
N GLY A 215 7.87 -2.15 -9.89
CA GLY A 215 8.84 -3.02 -9.21
C GLY A 215 10.29 -2.76 -9.61
N LEU A 216 10.65 -1.53 -9.94
CA LEU A 216 12.02 -1.10 -10.24
C LEU A 216 12.59 -0.29 -9.07
N THR A 217 13.93 -0.22 -8.98
CA THR A 217 14.59 0.78 -8.14
C THR A 217 14.37 2.18 -8.70
N TYR A 218 14.62 3.21 -7.91
CA TYR A 218 14.51 4.59 -8.39
C TYR A 218 15.44 4.87 -9.58
N GLU A 219 16.68 4.35 -9.54
CA GLU A 219 17.63 4.45 -10.66
C GLU A 219 17.13 3.70 -11.89
N GLY A 220 16.54 2.50 -11.69
CA GLY A 220 15.94 1.72 -12.77
C GLY A 220 14.76 2.46 -13.42
N TYR A 221 13.91 3.09 -12.62
CA TYR A 221 12.82 3.95 -13.12
C TYR A 221 13.35 5.14 -13.92
N GLN A 222 14.38 5.84 -13.40
CA GLN A 222 14.98 6.99 -14.10
C GLN A 222 15.69 6.61 -15.41
N ALA A 223 16.13 5.36 -15.55
CA ALA A 223 16.80 4.86 -16.74
C ALA A 223 15.83 4.42 -17.86
N LEU A 224 14.52 4.36 -17.59
CA LEU A 224 13.52 4.01 -18.60
C LEU A 224 13.43 5.09 -19.67
N ASP A 225 13.43 4.67 -20.93
CA ASP A 225 13.04 5.56 -22.02
C ASP A 225 11.51 5.84 -22.01
N ALA A 226 11.11 6.92 -22.67
CA ALA A 226 9.72 7.37 -22.66
C ALA A 226 8.73 6.31 -23.20
N THR A 227 9.12 5.55 -24.22
CA THR A 227 8.25 4.54 -24.85
C THR A 227 8.01 3.37 -23.89
N THR A 228 9.09 2.89 -23.25
CA THR A 228 9.01 1.82 -22.26
C THR A 228 8.17 2.27 -21.05
N LEU A 229 8.40 3.49 -20.56
CA LEU A 229 7.64 4.04 -19.43
C LEU A 229 6.14 4.16 -19.76
N ASP A 230 5.75 4.62 -20.94
CA ASP A 230 4.35 4.72 -21.35
C ASP A 230 3.69 3.35 -21.52
N SER A 231 4.45 2.35 -21.99
CA SER A 231 3.99 0.96 -22.05
C SER A 231 3.72 0.39 -20.65
N GLU A 232 4.64 0.61 -19.71
CA GLU A 232 4.49 0.19 -18.32
C GLU A 232 3.32 0.89 -17.62
N ARG A 233 3.16 2.20 -17.80
CA ARG A 233 2.00 2.95 -17.30
C ARG A 233 0.70 2.33 -17.81
N THR A 234 0.62 2.04 -19.11
CA THR A 234 -0.56 1.41 -19.72
C THR A 234 -0.85 0.03 -19.11
N ARG A 235 0.18 -0.79 -18.91
CA ARG A 235 0.05 -2.10 -18.26
C ARG A 235 -0.46 -1.96 -16.82
N ILE A 236 0.11 -1.04 -16.07
CA ILE A 236 -0.21 -0.83 -14.64
C ILE A 236 -1.60 -0.22 -14.49
N HIS A 237 -2.01 0.71 -15.36
CA HIS A 237 -3.38 1.24 -15.37
C HIS A 237 -4.41 0.10 -15.48
N ARG A 238 -4.17 -0.89 -16.35
CA ARG A 238 -5.05 -2.08 -16.47
C ARG A 238 -5.13 -2.89 -15.19
N LEU A 239 -4.06 -3.00 -14.41
CA LEU A 239 -4.09 -3.71 -13.12
C LEU A 239 -5.04 -3.02 -12.13
N PHE A 240 -5.17 -1.70 -12.19
CA PHE A 240 -6.04 -0.92 -11.32
C PHE A 240 -7.49 -0.78 -11.83
N GLU A 241 -7.81 -1.21 -13.06
CA GLU A 241 -9.17 -1.06 -13.63
C GLU A 241 -10.26 -1.62 -12.73
N GLY A 242 -10.03 -2.80 -12.13
CA GLY A 242 -10.99 -3.43 -11.22
C GLY A 242 -11.19 -2.67 -9.90
N ALA A 243 -10.16 -1.96 -9.43
CA ALA A 243 -10.21 -1.16 -8.20
C ALA A 243 -10.76 0.25 -8.41
N ARG A 244 -10.78 0.74 -9.66
CA ARG A 244 -11.31 2.06 -10.06
C ARG A 244 -10.79 3.21 -9.20
N PRO A 245 -9.47 3.44 -9.08
CA PRO A 245 -8.97 4.62 -8.38
C PRO A 245 -9.52 5.89 -9.01
N HIS A 246 -9.68 6.95 -8.22
CA HIS A 246 -10.11 8.26 -8.75
C HIS A 246 -9.00 8.94 -9.55
N TYR A 247 -7.75 8.68 -9.18
CA TYR A 247 -6.55 9.19 -9.84
C TYR A 247 -5.47 8.12 -9.92
N LEU A 248 -4.66 8.21 -10.97
CA LEU A 248 -3.41 7.48 -11.13
C LEU A 248 -2.30 8.50 -11.37
N ILE A 249 -1.24 8.43 -10.59
CA ILE A 249 -0.06 9.30 -10.69
C ILE A 249 1.22 8.46 -10.65
N ASP A 250 2.31 8.96 -11.18
CA ASP A 250 3.56 8.20 -11.22
C ASP A 250 4.15 7.99 -9.83
N THR A 251 4.27 9.08 -9.07
CA THR A 251 4.89 9.10 -7.74
C THR A 251 4.14 10.08 -6.83
N ILE A 252 4.40 10.00 -5.53
CA ILE A 252 3.80 10.89 -4.52
C ILE A 252 4.03 12.38 -4.82
N ASN A 253 5.03 12.74 -5.63
CA ASN A 253 5.36 14.14 -5.96
C ASN A 253 4.22 14.88 -6.66
N GLN A 254 3.35 14.17 -7.37
CA GLN A 254 2.19 14.73 -8.07
C GLN A 254 0.96 14.86 -7.17
N LEU A 255 1.00 14.35 -5.94
CA LEU A 255 -0.13 14.34 -5.03
C LEU A 255 -0.68 15.74 -4.69
N PRO A 256 0.13 16.81 -4.49
CA PRO A 256 -0.41 18.14 -4.20
C PRO A 256 -1.33 18.70 -5.29
N GLU A 257 -1.06 18.38 -6.55
CA GLU A 257 -1.90 18.79 -7.68
C GLU A 257 -3.22 18.02 -7.71
N VAL A 258 -3.18 16.73 -7.36
CA VAL A 258 -4.38 15.91 -7.18
C VAL A 258 -5.24 16.42 -6.03
N ILE A 259 -4.64 16.77 -4.89
CA ILE A 259 -5.36 17.37 -3.75
C ILE A 259 -6.06 18.67 -4.17
N ALA A 260 -5.36 19.53 -4.91
CA ALA A 260 -5.95 20.78 -5.40
C ALA A 260 -7.13 20.52 -6.35
N ASP A 261 -7.11 19.46 -7.14
CA ASP A 261 -8.24 19.05 -7.99
C ASP A 261 -9.40 18.49 -7.17
N ILE A 262 -9.12 17.62 -6.20
CA ILE A 262 -10.12 17.10 -5.26
C ILE A 262 -10.82 18.24 -4.52
N ASP A 263 -10.08 19.23 -4.05
CA ASP A 263 -10.64 20.40 -3.36
C ASP A 263 -11.60 21.20 -4.27
N ARG A 264 -11.26 21.36 -5.56
CA ARG A 264 -12.18 21.99 -6.53
C ARG A 264 -13.46 21.17 -6.73
N ARG A 265 -13.35 19.84 -6.81
CA ARG A 265 -14.47 18.92 -6.96
C ARG A 265 -15.37 18.93 -5.71
N LEU A 266 -14.78 18.86 -4.52
CA LEU A 266 -15.52 18.99 -3.25
C LEU A 266 -16.26 20.34 -3.15
N ALA A 267 -15.59 21.44 -3.51
CA ALA A 267 -16.22 22.78 -3.53
C ALA A 267 -17.38 22.87 -4.53
N ALA A 268 -17.34 22.10 -5.60
CA ALA A 268 -18.44 21.96 -6.56
C ALA A 268 -19.55 20.98 -6.09
N GLY A 269 -19.40 20.37 -4.90
CA GLY A 269 -20.36 19.40 -4.34
C GLY A 269 -20.21 17.97 -4.87
N GLU A 270 -19.10 17.68 -5.54
CA GLU A 270 -18.81 16.32 -6.00
C GLU A 270 -18.25 15.47 -4.84
N MET A 271 -18.66 14.23 -4.75
CA MET A 271 -18.27 13.29 -3.70
C MET A 271 -17.54 12.09 -4.30
N PRO A 272 -16.62 11.44 -3.54
CA PRO A 272 -16.02 10.20 -4.00
C PRO A 272 -17.12 9.15 -4.19
N GLN A 273 -17.14 8.51 -5.36
CA GLN A 273 -18.11 7.46 -5.62
C GLN A 273 -17.72 6.22 -4.80
N ALA A 274 -18.64 5.69 -4.01
CA ALA A 274 -18.46 4.41 -3.33
C ALA A 274 -18.35 3.25 -4.34
N CYS A 275 -17.72 2.12 -3.92
CA CYS A 275 -17.69 0.88 -4.72
C CYS A 275 -19.09 0.29 -4.88
#